data_5162ecd116d46ef1b9494ef792216dc6
#
_entry.id   5162ecd116d46ef1b9494ef792216dc6
#
_cell.length_a   1.000
_cell.length_b   1.000
_cell.length_c   1.000
_cell.angle_alpha   90.00
_cell.angle_beta   90.00
_cell.angle_gamma   90.00
#
_symmetry.space_group_name_H-M   'P 1'
#
loop_
_entity.id
_entity.type
_entity.pdbx_description
1 polymer ?
#
loop_
_entity_poly.entity_id
_entity_poly.type
_entity_poly.pdbx_seq_one_letter_code
_entity_poly.pdbx_strand_id
1 'polypeptide(L)'
;MDIQWSAVGAIGGLFSVTIAMIALVVQGRRSRIALQTDLLLKYYDRFYSPEMHKLRQTAAQQLLAGKSPNYELEDVLDYFGIIGALVERKALDHKLAYGLFDWWILRYWACAQEYIEARRQQSEDPDPEMWAYLDRLVGSLRAYRKRQGAPAISKTALHRFLQEEARSGN
;
A
#
# COMPACT_ATOMS: atom_id res chain seq x y z
N MET A 1 -3.46 23.36 62.01
CA MET A 1 -4.22 22.27 61.38
C MET A 1 -4.34 22.44 59.88
N ASP A 2 -3.39 23.14 59.21
CA ASP A 2 -3.53 23.60 57.82
C ASP A 2 -2.74 22.80 56.77
N ILE A 3 -2.07 21.73 57.19
CA ILE A 3 -1.19 20.97 56.28
C ILE A 3 -1.94 19.89 55.48
N GLN A 4 -3.13 19.49 55.87
CA GLN A 4 -3.88 18.41 55.22
C GLN A 4 -4.55 18.82 53.91
N TRP A 5 -4.96 20.07 53.75
CA TRP A 5 -5.67 20.54 52.54
C TRP A 5 -4.75 20.72 51.34
N SER A 6 -3.49 21.09 51.55
CA SER A 6 -2.51 21.20 50.48
C SER A 6 -2.13 19.83 49.88
N ALA A 7 -2.05 18.78 50.69
CA ALA A 7 -1.76 17.42 50.22
C ALA A 7 -2.92 16.84 49.40
N VAL A 8 -4.16 17.10 49.77
CA VAL A 8 -5.36 16.66 49.02
C VAL A 8 -5.44 17.37 47.67
N GLY A 9 -5.11 18.66 47.59
CA GLY A 9 -5.05 19.42 46.33
C GLY A 9 -3.97 18.90 45.41
N ALA A 10 -2.80 18.58 45.90
CA ALA A 10 -1.69 18.05 45.10
C ALA A 10 -1.99 16.66 44.52
N ILE A 11 -2.64 15.78 45.29
CA ILE A 11 -3.04 14.45 44.81
C ILE A 11 -4.14 14.57 43.75
N GLY A 12 -5.15 15.44 43.94
CA GLY A 12 -6.18 15.69 42.92
C GLY A 12 -5.62 16.25 41.61
N GLY A 13 -4.62 17.13 41.68
CA GLY A 13 -3.93 17.66 40.49
C GLY A 13 -3.18 16.60 39.70
N LEU A 14 -2.46 15.69 40.37
CA LEU A 14 -1.75 14.58 39.70
C LEU A 14 -2.72 13.63 39.00
N PHE A 15 -3.87 13.29 39.59
CA PHE A 15 -4.88 12.45 38.95
C PHE A 15 -5.47 13.11 37.71
N SER A 16 -5.74 14.41 37.75
CA SER A 16 -6.28 15.15 36.60
C SER A 16 -5.32 15.18 35.43
N VAL A 17 -4.02 15.40 35.67
CA VAL A 17 -2.99 15.38 34.62
C VAL A 17 -2.85 13.99 34.02
N THR A 18 -2.90 12.95 34.82
CA THR A 18 -2.79 11.55 34.33
C THR A 18 -3.98 11.19 33.43
N ILE A 19 -5.19 11.56 33.82
CA ILE A 19 -6.40 11.33 33.02
C ILE A 19 -6.33 12.13 31.70
N ALA A 20 -5.90 13.37 31.75
CA ALA A 20 -5.74 14.20 30.55
C ALA A 20 -4.70 13.62 29.58
N MET A 21 -3.57 13.10 30.07
CA MET A 21 -2.58 12.42 29.25
C MET A 21 -3.12 11.15 28.59
N ILE A 22 -3.86 10.32 29.34
CA ILE A 22 -4.50 9.12 28.79
C ILE A 22 -5.51 9.51 27.70
N ALA A 23 -6.34 10.52 27.96
CA ALA A 23 -7.31 11.01 26.99
C ALA A 23 -6.64 11.50 25.68
N LEU A 24 -5.54 12.25 25.78
CA LEU A 24 -4.76 12.71 24.62
C LEU A 24 -4.18 11.54 23.82
N VAL A 25 -3.63 10.53 24.47
CA VAL A 25 -3.09 9.34 23.78
C VAL A 25 -4.21 8.56 23.08
N VAL A 26 -5.36 8.38 23.73
CA VAL A 26 -6.51 7.69 23.14
C VAL A 26 -7.07 8.48 21.96
N GLN A 27 -7.19 9.80 22.08
CA GLN A 27 -7.64 10.68 21.01
C GLN A 27 -6.66 10.66 19.82
N GLY A 28 -5.36 10.74 20.08
CA GLY A 28 -4.33 10.64 19.03
C GLY A 28 -4.37 9.32 18.28
N ARG A 29 -4.60 8.20 18.98
CA ARG A 29 -4.77 6.88 18.35
C ARG A 29 -6.02 6.82 17.48
N ARG A 30 -7.16 7.31 17.97
CA ARG A 30 -8.43 7.33 17.22
C ARG A 30 -8.33 8.20 15.97
N SER A 31 -7.74 9.38 16.10
CA SER A 31 -7.49 10.29 14.96
C SER A 31 -6.61 9.65 13.91
N ARG A 32 -5.54 8.96 14.32
CA ARG A 32 -4.66 8.24 13.40
C ARG A 32 -5.38 7.11 12.65
N ILE A 33 -6.20 6.31 13.34
CA ILE A 33 -6.98 5.22 12.70
C ILE A 33 -7.97 5.82 11.69
N ALA A 34 -8.67 6.90 12.05
CA ALA A 34 -9.60 7.56 11.15
C ALA A 34 -8.90 8.09 9.89
N LEU A 35 -7.75 8.74 10.03
CA LEU A 35 -6.93 9.21 8.89
C LEU A 35 -6.44 8.06 8.01
N GLN A 36 -6.00 6.95 8.60
CA GLN A 36 -5.57 5.77 7.84
C GLN A 36 -6.73 5.14 7.06
N THR A 37 -7.91 5.09 7.65
CA THR A 37 -9.11 4.56 7.00
C THR A 37 -9.57 5.46 5.85
N ASP A 38 -9.61 6.77 6.06
CA ASP A 38 -9.97 7.74 5.03
C ASP A 38 -9.00 7.67 3.84
N LEU A 39 -7.70 7.66 4.14
CA LEU A 39 -6.67 7.52 3.11
C LEU A 39 -6.83 6.21 2.33
N LEU A 40 -7.07 5.09 3.02
CA LEU A 40 -7.29 3.80 2.41
C LEU A 40 -8.49 3.80 1.47
N LEU A 41 -9.63 4.35 1.93
CA LEU A 41 -10.84 4.46 1.11
C LEU A 41 -10.60 5.30 -0.13
N LYS A 42 -9.91 6.43 -0.01
CA LYS A 42 -9.54 7.29 -1.14
C LYS A 42 -8.71 6.53 -2.19
N TYR A 43 -7.72 5.74 -1.74
CA TYR A 43 -6.93 4.91 -2.67
C TYR A 43 -7.76 3.76 -3.23
N TYR A 44 -8.63 3.15 -2.45
CA TYR A 44 -9.53 2.11 -2.92
C TYR A 44 -10.48 2.64 -4.01
N ASP A 45 -11.14 3.77 -3.79
CA ASP A 45 -12.03 4.41 -4.76
C ASP A 45 -11.29 4.78 -6.05
N ARG A 46 -10.06 5.34 -5.91
CA ARG A 46 -9.23 5.64 -7.07
C ARG A 46 -8.87 4.38 -7.86
N PHE A 47 -8.58 3.25 -7.18
CA PHE A 47 -8.26 1.99 -7.83
C PHE A 47 -9.41 1.44 -8.68
N TYR A 48 -10.64 1.68 -8.24
CA TYR A 48 -11.85 1.27 -8.95
C TYR A 48 -12.44 2.37 -9.84
N SER A 49 -11.76 3.51 -9.99
CA SER A 49 -12.19 4.54 -10.92
C SER A 49 -12.13 4.07 -12.37
N PRO A 50 -13.00 4.59 -13.26
CA PRO A 50 -12.99 4.23 -14.68
C PRO A 50 -11.63 4.48 -15.33
N GLU A 51 -10.93 5.55 -14.95
CA GLU A 51 -9.61 5.92 -15.45
C GLU A 51 -8.57 4.86 -15.10
N MET A 52 -8.47 4.49 -13.82
CA MET A 52 -7.52 3.46 -13.36
C MET A 52 -7.86 2.11 -13.97
N HIS A 53 -9.14 1.80 -14.11
CA HIS A 53 -9.59 0.58 -14.77
C HIS A 53 -9.09 0.49 -16.21
N LYS A 54 -9.23 1.59 -16.98
CA LYS A 54 -8.73 1.68 -18.36
C LYS A 54 -7.21 1.53 -18.43
N LEU A 55 -6.46 2.18 -17.51
CA LEU A 55 -5.00 2.04 -17.42
C LEU A 55 -4.61 0.57 -17.19
N ARG A 56 -5.22 -0.11 -16.22
CA ARG A 56 -4.96 -1.52 -15.93
C ARG A 56 -5.30 -2.43 -17.11
N GLN A 57 -6.43 -2.18 -17.78
CA GLN A 57 -6.84 -2.94 -18.96
C GLN A 57 -5.79 -2.81 -20.08
N THR A 58 -5.38 -1.58 -20.41
CA THR A 58 -4.38 -1.33 -21.45
C THR A 58 -3.02 -1.96 -21.08
N ALA A 59 -2.57 -1.77 -19.84
CA ALA A 59 -1.34 -2.39 -19.33
C ALA A 59 -1.36 -3.92 -19.45
N ALA A 60 -2.48 -4.56 -19.10
CA ALA A 60 -2.64 -6.00 -19.21
C ALA A 60 -2.62 -6.49 -20.66
N GLN A 61 -3.25 -5.76 -21.59
CA GLN A 61 -3.23 -6.06 -23.03
C GLN A 61 -1.80 -5.95 -23.60
N GLN A 62 -1.03 -4.94 -23.20
CA GLN A 62 0.36 -4.77 -23.63
C GLN A 62 1.25 -5.90 -23.13
N LEU A 63 1.12 -6.27 -21.84
CA LEU A 63 1.87 -7.39 -21.26
C LEU A 63 1.53 -8.73 -21.93
N LEU A 64 0.25 -8.98 -22.27
CA LEU A 64 -0.16 -10.18 -22.99
C LEU A 64 0.40 -10.23 -24.42
N ALA A 65 0.47 -9.09 -25.08
CA ALA A 65 0.98 -8.99 -26.45
C ALA A 65 2.51 -9.07 -26.54
N GLY A 66 3.22 -9.10 -25.41
CA GLY A 66 4.68 -9.04 -25.37
C GLY A 66 5.25 -7.75 -25.96
N LYS A 67 4.45 -6.68 -26.02
CA LYS A 67 4.90 -5.37 -26.48
C LYS A 67 5.59 -4.66 -25.33
N SER A 68 6.56 -3.78 -25.67
CA SER A 68 7.10 -2.85 -24.69
C SER A 68 5.94 -2.07 -24.07
N PRO A 69 5.73 -2.19 -22.75
CA PRO A 69 4.67 -1.44 -22.10
C PRO A 69 4.93 0.06 -22.23
N ASN A 70 3.87 0.84 -22.28
CA ASN A 70 3.89 2.29 -22.32
C ASN A 70 3.64 2.85 -20.91
N TYR A 71 3.34 4.16 -20.85
CA TYR A 71 3.04 4.87 -19.61
C TYR A 71 1.90 4.26 -18.78
N GLU A 72 0.95 3.52 -19.39
CA GLU A 72 -0.16 2.93 -18.65
C GLU A 72 0.31 1.90 -17.62
N LEU A 73 1.32 1.09 -17.95
CA LEU A 73 1.91 0.17 -16.96
C LEU A 73 2.69 0.94 -15.90
N GLU A 74 3.43 1.99 -16.29
CA GLU A 74 4.15 2.85 -15.35
C GLU A 74 3.19 3.49 -14.35
N ASP A 75 2.06 4.05 -14.82
CA ASP A 75 1.04 4.64 -13.97
C ASP A 75 0.45 3.63 -12.95
N VAL A 76 0.26 2.37 -13.37
CA VAL A 76 -0.19 1.29 -12.47
C VAL A 76 0.89 0.95 -11.44
N LEU A 77 2.16 0.86 -11.85
CA LEU A 77 3.27 0.59 -10.93
C LEU A 77 3.50 1.75 -9.96
N ASP A 78 3.41 2.99 -10.44
CA ASP A 78 3.50 4.21 -9.63
C ASP A 78 2.38 4.29 -8.60
N TYR A 79 1.15 3.96 -9.00
CA TYR A 79 0.03 3.88 -8.08
C TYR A 79 0.33 2.92 -6.91
N PHE A 80 0.84 1.72 -7.19
CA PHE A 80 1.24 0.77 -6.16
C PHE A 80 2.51 1.21 -5.41
N GLY A 81 3.41 1.93 -6.06
CA GLY A 81 4.58 2.55 -5.45
C GLY A 81 4.20 3.55 -4.36
N ILE A 82 3.19 4.38 -4.62
CA ILE A 82 2.64 5.31 -3.62
C ILE A 82 2.06 4.56 -2.42
N ILE A 83 1.32 3.47 -2.64
CA ILE A 83 0.83 2.61 -1.54
C ILE A 83 2.02 2.08 -0.72
N GLY A 84 3.08 1.62 -1.38
CA GLY A 84 4.31 1.18 -0.73
C GLY A 84 4.94 2.26 0.16
N ALA A 85 5.06 3.48 -0.36
CA ALA A 85 5.58 4.62 0.39
C ALA A 85 4.71 4.97 1.60
N LEU A 86 3.38 4.91 1.48
CA LEU A 86 2.45 5.15 2.59
C LEU A 86 2.55 4.08 3.67
N VAL A 87 2.73 2.82 3.29
CA VAL A 87 2.93 1.71 4.24
C VAL A 87 4.26 1.88 4.97
N GLU A 88 5.35 2.18 4.27
CA GLU A 88 6.67 2.38 4.86
C GLU A 88 6.68 3.55 5.86
N ARG A 89 6.01 4.65 5.53
CA ARG A 89 5.84 5.82 6.41
C ARG A 89 4.82 5.60 7.53
N LYS A 90 4.23 4.40 7.63
CA LYS A 90 3.17 4.07 8.60
C LYS A 90 1.94 4.99 8.50
N ALA A 91 1.75 5.65 7.37
CA ALA A 91 0.55 6.42 7.05
C ALA A 91 -0.61 5.49 6.64
N LEU A 92 -0.31 4.30 6.14
CA LEU A 92 -1.26 3.23 5.83
C LEU A 92 -0.88 1.96 6.60
N ASP A 93 -1.87 1.29 7.19
CA ASP A 93 -1.63 0.02 7.87
C ASP A 93 -1.28 -1.10 6.87
N HIS A 94 -0.22 -1.84 7.16
CA HIS A 94 0.26 -2.92 6.28
C HIS A 94 -0.76 -4.03 6.08
N LYS A 95 -1.53 -4.40 7.12
CA LYS A 95 -2.53 -5.48 7.01
C LYS A 95 -3.72 -5.06 6.16
N LEU A 96 -4.11 -3.78 6.24
CA LEU A 96 -5.16 -3.21 5.40
C LEU A 96 -4.72 -3.14 3.94
N ALA A 97 -3.50 -2.67 3.67
CA ALA A 97 -2.93 -2.65 2.32
C ALA A 97 -2.83 -4.07 1.73
N TYR A 98 -2.39 -5.05 2.55
CA TYR A 98 -2.37 -6.46 2.19
C TYR A 98 -3.78 -6.96 1.82
N GLY A 99 -4.76 -6.77 2.70
CA GLY A 99 -6.11 -7.32 2.51
C GLY A 99 -6.84 -6.80 1.27
N LEU A 100 -6.49 -5.59 0.81
CA LEU A 100 -7.18 -4.93 -0.31
C LEU A 100 -6.41 -5.01 -1.64
N PHE A 101 -5.08 -4.98 -1.62
CA PHE A 101 -4.30 -4.78 -2.83
C PHE A 101 -3.29 -5.90 -3.13
N ASP A 102 -3.03 -6.86 -2.22
CA ASP A 102 -2.00 -7.88 -2.40
C ASP A 102 -2.18 -8.68 -3.68
N TRP A 103 -3.44 -8.98 -4.02
CA TRP A 103 -3.79 -9.77 -5.18
C TRP A 103 -3.31 -9.11 -6.49
N TRP A 104 -3.51 -7.80 -6.64
CA TRP A 104 -3.08 -7.02 -7.81
C TRP A 104 -1.60 -6.69 -7.76
N ILE A 105 -1.09 -6.17 -6.64
CA ILE A 105 0.31 -5.79 -6.48
C ILE A 105 1.24 -6.93 -6.86
N LEU A 106 1.03 -8.12 -6.28
CA LEU A 106 1.92 -9.24 -6.50
C LEU A 106 1.87 -9.76 -7.95
N ARG A 107 0.72 -9.67 -8.61
CA ARG A 107 0.57 -10.13 -10.00
C ARG A 107 1.12 -9.12 -11.00
N TYR A 108 0.78 -7.85 -10.87
CA TYR A 108 1.37 -6.81 -11.73
C TYR A 108 2.88 -6.78 -11.60
N TRP A 109 3.41 -6.81 -10.38
CA TRP A 109 4.84 -6.89 -10.14
C TRP A 109 5.49 -8.10 -10.83
N ALA A 110 4.89 -9.29 -10.69
CA ALA A 110 5.41 -10.51 -11.29
C ALA A 110 5.35 -10.49 -12.82
N CYS A 111 4.31 -9.90 -13.41
CA CYS A 111 4.16 -9.78 -14.86
C CYS A 111 5.05 -8.69 -15.45
N ALA A 112 5.41 -7.67 -14.67
CA ALA A 112 6.17 -6.51 -15.12
C ALA A 112 7.69 -6.63 -14.87
N GLN A 113 8.19 -7.74 -14.33
CA GLN A 113 9.60 -7.90 -13.91
C GLN A 113 10.60 -7.55 -15.01
N GLU A 114 10.43 -8.12 -16.19
CA GLU A 114 11.34 -7.89 -17.34
C GLU A 114 11.32 -6.40 -17.76
N TYR A 115 10.15 -5.78 -17.73
CA TYR A 115 9.99 -4.36 -18.02
C TYR A 115 10.68 -3.49 -16.96
N ILE A 116 10.46 -3.78 -15.68
CA ILE A 116 11.07 -3.04 -14.57
C ILE A 116 12.59 -3.10 -14.64
N GLU A 117 13.15 -4.28 -14.90
CA GLU A 117 14.59 -4.47 -15.04
C GLU A 117 15.14 -3.69 -16.24
N ALA A 118 14.46 -3.75 -17.40
CA ALA A 118 14.85 -3.00 -18.58
C ALA A 118 14.81 -1.48 -18.33
N ARG A 119 13.79 -0.97 -17.65
CA ARG A 119 13.68 0.47 -17.33
C ARG A 119 14.76 0.94 -16.36
N ARG A 120 15.08 0.16 -15.35
CA ARG A 120 16.17 0.46 -14.39
C ARG A 120 17.54 0.53 -15.04
N GLN A 121 17.74 -0.19 -16.14
CA GLN A 121 19.01 -0.28 -16.88
C GLN A 121 19.04 0.64 -18.10
N GLN A 122 18.01 1.43 -18.36
CA GLN A 122 17.95 2.29 -19.54
C GLN A 122 19.12 3.26 -19.57
N SER A 123 19.89 3.21 -20.66
CA SER A 123 21.27 3.72 -20.73
C SER A 123 21.43 5.25 -20.62
N GLU A 124 20.37 6.03 -20.87
CA GLU A 124 20.47 7.50 -20.85
C GLU A 124 20.37 8.08 -19.45
N ASP A 125 19.59 7.45 -18.57
CA ASP A 125 19.42 7.86 -17.16
C ASP A 125 19.03 6.63 -16.31
N PRO A 126 20.00 5.78 -15.91
CA PRO A 126 19.71 4.59 -15.13
C PRO A 126 19.24 4.98 -13.72
N ASP A 127 18.04 4.55 -13.36
CA ASP A 127 17.49 4.70 -12.00
C ASP A 127 17.26 3.33 -11.36
N PRO A 128 18.25 2.79 -10.62
CA PRO A 128 18.11 1.52 -9.92
C PRO A 128 17.08 1.57 -8.78
N GLU A 129 16.74 2.75 -8.28
CA GLU A 129 15.75 2.96 -7.23
C GLU A 129 14.31 3.15 -7.76
N MET A 130 14.14 3.14 -9.09
CA MET A 130 12.81 3.20 -9.69
C MET A 130 11.89 2.13 -9.10
N TRP A 131 10.75 2.54 -8.57
CA TRP A 131 9.78 1.69 -7.84
C TRP A 131 10.34 0.99 -6.59
N ALA A 132 11.37 1.53 -5.93
CA ALA A 132 11.94 0.92 -4.71
C ALA A 132 10.91 0.73 -3.58
N TYR A 133 9.97 1.65 -3.42
CA TYR A 133 8.87 1.50 -2.44
C TYR A 133 7.95 0.33 -2.77
N LEU A 134 7.66 0.12 -4.06
CA LEU A 134 6.87 -1.02 -4.51
C LEU A 134 7.64 -2.33 -4.30
N ASP A 135 8.92 -2.37 -4.61
CA ASP A 135 9.77 -3.54 -4.41
C ASP A 135 9.79 -3.99 -2.94
N ARG A 136 10.01 -3.04 -2.02
CA ARG A 136 9.96 -3.31 -0.56
C ARG A 136 8.57 -3.79 -0.12
N LEU A 137 7.51 -3.17 -0.64
CA LEU A 137 6.14 -3.62 -0.37
C LEU A 137 5.92 -5.05 -0.84
N VAL A 138 6.29 -5.39 -2.06
CA VAL A 138 6.20 -6.75 -2.63
C VAL A 138 6.97 -7.76 -1.79
N GLY A 139 8.19 -7.42 -1.37
CA GLY A 139 8.97 -8.26 -0.46
C GLY A 139 8.24 -8.57 0.83
N SER A 140 7.65 -7.55 1.45
CA SER A 140 6.87 -7.70 2.70
C SER A 140 5.58 -8.52 2.50
N LEU A 141 4.86 -8.30 1.39
CA LEU A 141 3.66 -9.05 1.03
C LEU A 141 3.97 -10.53 0.77
N ARG A 142 5.04 -10.83 0.04
CA ARG A 142 5.51 -12.21 -0.18
C ARG A 142 5.86 -12.91 1.13
N ALA A 143 6.58 -12.23 2.03
CA ALA A 143 6.91 -12.75 3.35
C ALA A 143 5.66 -13.02 4.21
N TYR A 144 4.67 -12.13 4.15
CA TYR A 144 3.40 -12.31 4.85
C TYR A 144 2.63 -13.51 4.29
N ARG A 145 2.47 -13.64 2.96
CA ARG A 145 1.81 -14.78 2.31
C ARG A 145 2.48 -16.12 2.67
N LYS A 146 3.82 -16.15 2.66
CA LYS A 146 4.58 -17.34 3.05
C LYS A 146 4.26 -17.79 4.47
N ARG A 147 4.15 -16.84 5.42
CA ARG A 147 3.76 -17.14 6.81
C ARG A 147 2.34 -17.67 6.92
N GLN A 148 1.44 -17.27 6.02
CA GLN A 148 0.06 -17.79 5.94
C GLN A 148 -0.05 -19.12 5.18
N GLY A 149 1.05 -19.70 4.74
CA GLY A 149 1.04 -20.94 3.97
C GLY A 149 0.49 -20.82 2.55
N ALA A 150 0.33 -19.58 2.04
CA ALA A 150 -0.20 -19.37 0.70
C ALA A 150 0.80 -19.83 -0.37
N PRO A 151 0.34 -20.55 -1.41
CA PRO A 151 1.21 -21.05 -2.48
C PRO A 151 1.82 -19.91 -3.31
N ALA A 152 2.94 -20.20 -3.97
CA ALA A 152 3.51 -19.31 -4.97
C ALA A 152 2.55 -19.12 -6.14
N ILE A 153 2.56 -17.92 -6.74
CA ILE A 153 1.72 -17.60 -7.89
C ILE A 153 2.34 -18.28 -9.12
N SER A 154 1.58 -19.18 -9.75
CA SER A 154 2.05 -19.88 -10.95
C SER A 154 2.01 -19.00 -12.20
N LYS A 155 2.80 -19.33 -13.22
CA LYS A 155 2.77 -18.65 -14.52
C LYS A 155 1.37 -18.70 -15.16
N THR A 156 0.67 -19.81 -15.03
CA THR A 156 -0.72 -19.96 -15.53
C THR A 156 -1.67 -19.00 -14.81
N ALA A 157 -1.51 -18.82 -13.49
CA ALA A 157 -2.32 -17.87 -12.73
C ALA A 157 -2.02 -16.41 -13.12
N LEU A 158 -0.77 -16.08 -13.44
CA LEU A 158 -0.41 -14.76 -13.95
C LEU A 158 -1.01 -14.49 -15.33
N HIS A 159 -0.94 -15.46 -16.23
CA HIS A 159 -1.53 -15.32 -17.57
C HIS A 159 -3.05 -15.16 -17.51
N ARG A 160 -3.73 -15.95 -16.67
CA ARG A 160 -5.18 -15.81 -16.43
C ARG A 160 -5.53 -14.43 -15.86
N PHE A 161 -4.77 -13.97 -14.90
CA PHE A 161 -4.93 -12.63 -14.32
C PHE A 161 -4.89 -11.55 -15.40
N LEU A 162 -3.86 -11.56 -16.27
CA LEU A 162 -3.77 -10.58 -17.36
C LEU A 162 -4.95 -10.68 -18.34
N GLN A 163 -5.44 -11.90 -18.63
CA GLN A 163 -6.61 -12.08 -19.49
C GLN A 163 -7.89 -11.51 -18.85
N GLU A 164 -8.07 -11.66 -17.54
CA GLU A 164 -9.19 -11.10 -16.78
C GLU A 164 -9.13 -9.58 -16.77
N GLU A 165 -7.97 -9.00 -16.46
CA GLU A 165 -7.77 -7.54 -16.46
C GLU A 165 -7.97 -6.95 -17.88
N ALA A 166 -7.48 -7.61 -18.92
CA ALA A 166 -7.65 -7.15 -20.30
C ALA A 166 -9.10 -7.14 -20.80
N ARG A 167 -9.98 -7.97 -20.20
CA ARG A 167 -11.40 -8.08 -20.55
C ARG A 167 -12.33 -7.22 -19.69
N SER A 168 -11.89 -6.82 -18.53
CA SER A 168 -12.74 -6.23 -17.50
C SER A 168 -13.32 -4.85 -17.86
N GLY A 169 -13.11 -4.33 -19.05
CA GLY A 169 -13.60 -3.04 -19.56
C GLY A 169 -14.83 -3.10 -20.48
N ASN A 170 -15.46 -4.26 -20.60
CA ASN A 170 -16.71 -4.40 -21.41
C ASN A 170 -17.93 -4.56 -20.51
#